data_4d12a2bb5708950519bfed5f705ca91d
#
_entry.id   4d12a2bb5708950519bfed5f705ca91d
#
_cell.length_a   1.000
_cell.length_b   1.000
_cell.length_c   1.000
_cell.angle_alpha   90.00
_cell.angle_beta   90.00
_cell.angle_gamma   90.00
#
_symmetry.space_group_name_H-M   'P 1'
#
loop_
_entity.id
_entity.type
_entity.pdbx_description
1 polymer ?
#
loop_
_entity_poly.entity_id
_entity_poly.type
_entity_poly.pdbx_seq_one_letter_code
_entity_poly.pdbx_strand_id
1 'polypeptide(L)'
;MRVFGPMDSLDLPLTGEEVKFSEVGLAFKREGKEAQALSPLTGVIAAVNYQVTKKPIAVKEEPYNDGWLMVLEPTEMKKDLKNLLYGQESNEWIQAEHQKLVEMVSTVGMTYADGGPIDDVVGKVPDLSWEKLTEEFLRT
;
A
#
# COMPACT_ATOMS: atom_id res chain seq x y z
N MET A 1 -5.06 -0.50 -0.83
CA MET A 1 -6.30 0.13 -0.34
C MET A 1 -7.47 -0.85 -0.24
N ARG A 2 -7.70 -1.77 -1.20
CA ARG A 2 -8.78 -2.77 -1.07
C ARG A 2 -8.61 -3.71 0.12
N VAL A 3 -7.37 -4.07 0.46
CA VAL A 3 -7.07 -4.97 1.59
C VAL A 3 -7.32 -4.28 2.93
N PHE A 4 -6.79 -3.08 3.10
CA PHE A 4 -6.82 -2.35 4.37
C PHE A 4 -8.09 -1.48 4.58
N GLY A 5 -8.92 -1.32 3.54
CA GLY A 5 -10.14 -0.52 3.58
C GLY A 5 -9.91 0.98 3.66
N PRO A 6 -10.89 1.74 4.17
CA PRO A 6 -10.77 3.19 4.35
C PRO A 6 -9.74 3.51 5.44
N MET A 7 -8.97 4.57 5.22
CA MET A 7 -7.96 5.07 6.17
C MET A 7 -8.49 6.31 6.88
N ASP A 8 -8.16 6.43 8.16
CA ASP A 8 -8.50 7.60 8.99
C ASP A 8 -7.50 8.73 8.79
N SER A 9 -6.20 8.38 8.66
CA SER A 9 -5.13 9.34 8.43
C SER A 9 -4.00 8.78 7.59
N LEU A 10 -3.24 9.69 6.98
CA LEU A 10 -2.03 9.47 6.21
C LEU A 10 -0.92 10.36 6.75
N ASP A 11 0.21 9.76 7.07
CA ASP A 11 1.44 10.44 7.42
C ASP A 11 2.39 10.35 6.22
N LEU A 12 2.61 11.47 5.57
CA LEU A 12 3.45 11.63 4.39
C LEU A 12 4.75 12.35 4.75
N PRO A 13 5.86 12.05 4.07
CA PRO A 13 7.12 12.77 4.26
C PRO A 13 6.96 14.25 3.87
N LEU A 14 7.89 15.09 4.31
CA LEU A 14 7.88 16.50 3.95
C LEU A 14 8.56 16.73 2.59
N THR A 15 8.12 17.77 1.89
CA THR A 15 8.82 18.24 0.68
C THR A 15 10.26 18.61 1.03
N GLY A 16 11.21 18.11 0.25
CA GLY A 16 12.64 18.26 0.46
C GLY A 16 13.27 17.17 1.36
N GLU A 17 12.47 16.29 1.94
CA GLU A 17 12.97 15.16 2.73
C GLU A 17 13.58 14.09 1.82
N GLU A 18 14.68 13.48 2.27
CA GLU A 18 15.30 12.35 1.60
C GLU A 18 14.66 11.05 2.10
N VAL A 19 14.28 10.19 1.18
CA VAL A 19 13.80 8.83 1.46
C VAL A 19 14.71 7.82 0.77
N LYS A 20 14.85 6.63 1.38
CA LYS A 20 15.70 5.58 0.81
C LYS A 20 14.89 4.37 0.42
N PHE A 21 15.38 3.67 -0.61
CA PHE A 21 14.83 2.39 -1.03
C PHE A 21 14.65 1.44 0.16
N SER A 22 13.46 0.84 0.29
CA SER A 22 13.12 -0.13 1.34
C SER A 22 13.09 0.44 2.77
N GLU A 23 13.20 1.75 2.96
CA GLU A 23 12.89 2.43 4.22
C GLU A 23 11.43 2.93 4.21
N VAL A 24 10.90 3.26 5.38
CA VAL A 24 9.51 3.76 5.50
C VAL A 24 9.36 5.04 4.68
N GLY A 25 8.50 5.00 3.67
CA GLY A 25 8.19 6.13 2.82
C GLY A 25 6.92 6.88 3.24
N LEU A 26 5.98 6.19 3.86
CA LEU A 26 4.75 6.77 4.41
C LEU A 26 4.13 5.83 5.45
N ALA A 27 3.25 6.36 6.29
CA ALA A 27 2.42 5.57 7.18
C ALA A 27 0.93 5.93 7.01
N PHE A 28 0.05 5.00 7.39
CA PHE A 28 -1.38 5.24 7.42
C PHE A 28 -2.02 4.55 8.62
N LYS A 29 -3.15 5.10 9.08
CA LYS A 29 -3.86 4.60 10.26
C LYS A 29 -5.32 4.30 9.94
N ARG A 30 -5.83 3.28 10.61
CA ARG A 30 -7.24 2.94 10.63
C ARG A 30 -7.63 2.37 12.00
N GLU A 31 -8.65 2.95 12.63
CA GLU A 31 -9.21 2.47 13.91
C GLU A 31 -8.14 2.26 14.99
N GLY A 32 -7.17 3.21 15.07
CA GLY A 32 -6.05 3.16 16.00
C GLY A 32 -4.91 2.21 15.64
N LYS A 33 -5.02 1.44 14.56
CA LYS A 33 -3.95 0.59 14.02
C LYS A 33 -3.15 1.36 12.98
N GLU A 34 -1.84 1.15 12.99
CA GLU A 34 -0.91 1.79 12.04
C GLU A 34 -0.31 0.76 11.10
N ALA A 35 -0.09 1.17 9.86
CA ALA A 35 0.69 0.42 8.87
C ALA A 35 1.65 1.37 8.16
N GLN A 36 2.77 0.83 7.72
CA GLN A 36 3.80 1.56 7.01
C GLN A 36 3.97 0.99 5.61
N ALA A 37 4.31 1.84 4.65
CA ALA A 37 4.67 1.41 3.31
C ALA A 37 6.10 1.86 3.01
N LEU A 38 6.89 0.95 2.45
CA LEU A 38 8.28 1.19 2.13
C LEU A 38 8.42 2.01 0.85
N SER A 39 9.44 2.86 0.79
CA SER A 39 9.75 3.60 -0.42
C SER A 39 10.31 2.65 -1.50
N PRO A 40 9.79 2.71 -2.72
CA PRO A 40 10.29 1.90 -3.84
C PRO A 40 11.59 2.45 -4.45
N LEU A 41 11.98 3.66 -4.11
CA LEU A 41 13.15 4.34 -4.68
C LEU A 41 13.85 5.19 -3.62
N THR A 42 15.15 5.40 -3.83
CA THR A 42 15.94 6.40 -3.11
C THR A 42 15.85 7.74 -3.83
N GLY A 43 15.52 8.80 -3.10
CA GLY A 43 15.40 10.13 -3.70
C GLY A 43 14.94 11.20 -2.74
N VAL A 44 14.60 12.36 -3.29
CA VAL A 44 14.11 13.52 -2.55
C VAL A 44 12.63 13.75 -2.88
N ILE A 45 11.84 14.04 -1.88
CA ILE A 45 10.42 14.36 -2.05
C ILE A 45 10.29 15.75 -2.70
N ALA A 46 9.90 15.77 -3.98
CA ALA A 46 9.73 17.00 -4.75
C ALA A 46 8.41 17.70 -4.45
N ALA A 47 7.34 16.94 -4.20
CA ALA A 47 6.02 17.49 -3.85
C ALA A 47 5.22 16.48 -3.03
N VAL A 48 4.31 17.00 -2.20
CA VAL A 48 3.37 16.20 -1.39
C VAL A 48 1.96 16.72 -1.57
N ASN A 49 1.02 15.81 -1.77
CA ASN A 49 -0.40 16.14 -1.86
C ASN A 49 -1.03 16.22 -0.47
N TYR A 50 -0.96 17.36 0.18
CA TYR A 50 -1.58 17.56 1.49
C TYR A 50 -3.13 17.52 1.49
N GLN A 51 -3.77 17.46 0.32
CA GLN A 51 -5.23 17.30 0.28
C GLN A 51 -5.65 15.88 0.73
N VAL A 52 -4.84 14.87 0.43
CA VAL A 52 -5.13 13.48 0.85
C VAL A 52 -4.99 13.28 2.36
N THR A 53 -4.19 14.09 3.06
CA THR A 53 -4.14 14.02 4.53
C THR A 53 -5.41 14.56 5.17
N LYS A 54 -6.13 15.47 4.49
CA LYS A 54 -7.42 16.00 4.92
C LYS A 54 -8.60 15.13 4.49
N LYS A 55 -8.46 14.45 3.33
CA LYS A 55 -9.48 13.57 2.74
C LYS A 55 -8.85 12.25 2.27
N PRO A 56 -8.49 11.32 3.19
CA PRO A 56 -7.77 10.08 2.84
C PRO A 56 -8.52 9.18 1.86
N ILE A 57 -9.85 9.26 1.83
CA ILE A 57 -10.68 8.47 0.91
C ILE A 57 -10.34 8.74 -0.57
N ALA A 58 -9.83 9.92 -0.92
CA ALA A 58 -9.43 10.27 -2.28
C ALA A 58 -8.37 9.32 -2.84
N VAL A 59 -7.49 8.78 -2.01
CA VAL A 59 -6.46 7.80 -2.42
C VAL A 59 -7.10 6.52 -2.97
N LYS A 60 -8.29 6.15 -2.48
CA LYS A 60 -9.04 4.99 -2.95
C LYS A 60 -9.92 5.33 -4.17
N GLU A 61 -10.64 6.45 -4.10
CA GLU A 61 -11.63 6.85 -5.10
C GLU A 61 -11.00 7.35 -6.40
N GLU A 62 -9.93 8.14 -6.28
CA GLU A 62 -9.29 8.84 -7.39
C GLU A 62 -7.76 8.63 -7.45
N PRO A 63 -7.25 7.38 -7.40
CA PRO A 63 -5.81 7.10 -7.22
C PRO A 63 -4.91 7.68 -8.30
N TYR A 64 -5.43 7.93 -9.49
CA TYR A 64 -4.70 8.47 -10.64
C TYR A 64 -4.97 9.97 -10.90
N ASN A 65 -5.85 10.60 -10.10
CA ASN A 65 -6.18 12.02 -10.15
C ASN A 65 -5.87 12.67 -8.80
N ASP A 66 -6.89 13.08 -8.05
CA ASP A 66 -6.74 13.80 -6.78
C ASP A 66 -6.12 12.96 -5.64
N GLY A 67 -6.08 11.66 -5.80
CA GLY A 67 -5.55 10.70 -4.81
C GLY A 67 -4.05 10.45 -4.88
N TRP A 68 -3.27 11.17 -5.69
CA TRP A 68 -1.81 11.03 -5.67
C TRP A 68 -1.24 11.41 -4.30
N LEU A 69 -0.15 10.78 -3.89
CA LEU A 69 0.42 10.94 -2.53
C LEU A 69 1.58 11.92 -2.52
N MET A 70 2.61 11.63 -3.27
CA MET A 70 3.84 12.41 -3.34
C MET A 70 4.53 12.23 -4.69
N VAL A 71 5.39 13.15 -5.03
CA VAL A 71 6.31 13.08 -6.16
C VAL A 71 7.71 12.93 -5.60
N LEU A 72 8.40 11.89 -6.03
CA LEU A 72 9.76 11.58 -5.63
C LEU A 72 10.69 11.78 -6.82
N GLU A 73 11.75 12.57 -6.63
CA GLU A 73 12.82 12.74 -7.59
C GLU A 73 13.96 11.76 -7.25
N PRO A 74 14.14 10.67 -8.05
CA PRO A 74 15.06 9.61 -7.70
C PRO A 74 16.52 10.03 -7.89
N THR A 75 17.36 9.73 -6.89
CA THR A 75 18.81 10.00 -6.92
C THR A 75 19.65 8.78 -7.27
N GLU A 76 19.15 7.56 -7.00
CA GLU A 76 19.85 6.29 -7.25
C GLU A 76 19.09 5.35 -8.21
N MET A 77 18.38 5.89 -9.19
CA MET A 77 17.45 5.14 -10.04
C MET A 77 18.05 3.86 -10.63
N LYS A 78 19.27 3.90 -11.17
CA LYS A 78 19.91 2.72 -11.79
C LYS A 78 20.13 1.56 -10.83
N LYS A 79 20.35 1.88 -9.55
CA LYS A 79 20.56 0.90 -8.48
C LYS A 79 19.21 0.32 -8.05
N ASP A 80 18.25 1.19 -7.77
CA ASP A 80 16.96 0.81 -7.21
C ASP A 80 16.10 0.03 -8.23
N LEU A 81 16.16 0.39 -9.51
CA LEU A 81 15.46 -0.30 -10.57
C LEU A 81 15.82 -1.80 -10.69
N LYS A 82 17.01 -2.21 -10.25
CA LYS A 82 17.40 -3.64 -10.25
C LYS A 82 16.58 -4.48 -9.24
N ASN A 83 15.95 -3.83 -8.28
CA ASN A 83 15.16 -4.47 -7.23
C ASN A 83 13.65 -4.38 -7.51
N LEU A 84 13.25 -3.70 -8.58
CA LEU A 84 11.84 -3.58 -8.97
C LEU A 84 11.49 -4.58 -10.06
N LEU A 85 10.26 -5.07 -10.03
CA LEU A 85 9.74 -6.00 -11.02
C LEU A 85 9.11 -5.24 -12.19
N TYR A 86 9.28 -5.74 -13.41
CA TYR A 86 8.77 -5.11 -14.63
C TYR A 86 8.02 -6.11 -15.51
N GLY A 87 7.06 -5.59 -16.26
CA GLY A 87 6.38 -6.32 -17.32
C GLY A 87 5.79 -7.64 -16.82
N GLN A 88 6.21 -8.77 -17.40
CA GLN A 88 5.68 -10.08 -17.04
C GLN A 88 5.98 -10.50 -15.61
N GLU A 89 7.18 -10.24 -15.11
CA GLU A 89 7.56 -10.55 -13.72
C GLU A 89 6.65 -9.83 -12.70
N SER A 90 6.30 -8.58 -12.98
CA SER A 90 5.35 -7.82 -12.15
C SER A 90 3.96 -8.47 -12.15
N ASN A 91 3.48 -8.94 -13.32
CA ASN A 91 2.19 -9.61 -13.42
C ASN A 91 2.18 -10.95 -12.68
N GLU A 92 3.22 -11.75 -12.82
CA GLU A 92 3.38 -13.03 -12.12
C GLU A 92 3.41 -12.82 -10.60
N TRP A 93 4.14 -11.82 -10.14
CA TRP A 93 4.20 -11.46 -8.73
C TRP A 93 2.82 -11.01 -8.19
N ILE A 94 2.11 -10.13 -8.92
CA ILE A 94 0.76 -9.68 -8.52
C ILE A 94 -0.20 -10.86 -8.42
N GLN A 95 -0.13 -11.82 -9.35
CA GLN A 95 -0.98 -13.02 -9.30
C GLN A 95 -0.66 -13.89 -8.10
N ALA A 96 0.62 -14.08 -7.77
CA ALA A 96 1.04 -14.82 -6.58
C ALA A 96 0.57 -14.16 -5.28
N GLU A 97 0.72 -12.85 -5.15
CA GLU A 97 0.25 -12.09 -3.98
C GLU A 97 -1.29 -12.12 -3.86
N HIS A 98 -2.00 -12.06 -5.00
CA HIS A 98 -3.44 -12.21 -5.01
C HIS A 98 -3.88 -13.61 -4.54
N GLN A 99 -3.22 -14.66 -5.04
CA GLN A 99 -3.50 -16.04 -4.63
C GLN A 99 -3.26 -16.23 -3.12
N LYS A 100 -2.17 -15.70 -2.61
CA LYS A 100 -1.85 -15.69 -1.18
C LYS A 100 -2.96 -15.03 -0.35
N LEU A 101 -3.47 -13.87 -0.78
CA LEU A 101 -4.57 -13.20 -0.11
C LEU A 101 -5.84 -14.06 -0.12
N VAL A 102 -6.17 -14.69 -1.26
CA VAL A 102 -7.33 -15.59 -1.38
C VAL A 102 -7.20 -16.76 -0.41
N GLU A 103 -6.04 -17.39 -0.30
CA GLU A 103 -5.78 -18.48 0.63
C GLU A 103 -5.94 -18.04 2.09
N MET A 104 -5.37 -16.87 2.44
CA MET A 104 -5.52 -16.31 3.79
C MET A 104 -6.98 -16.04 4.17
N VAL A 105 -7.77 -15.51 3.25
CA VAL A 105 -9.21 -15.26 3.47
C VAL A 105 -9.99 -16.59 3.56
N SER A 106 -9.64 -17.57 2.74
CA SER A 106 -10.31 -18.87 2.72
C SER A 106 -10.06 -19.68 4.01
N THR A 107 -8.89 -19.56 4.62
CA THR A 107 -8.56 -20.26 5.88
C THR A 107 -9.41 -19.79 7.06
N VAL A 108 -9.95 -18.57 7.02
CA VAL A 108 -10.87 -18.05 8.05
C VAL A 108 -12.34 -18.33 7.76
N GLY A 109 -12.65 -19.26 6.84
CA GLY A 109 -14.00 -19.78 6.60
C GLY A 109 -14.91 -18.91 5.72
N MET A 110 -14.37 -17.87 5.09
CA MET A 110 -15.10 -17.07 4.11
C MET A 110 -14.82 -17.57 2.69
N THR A 111 -15.81 -18.15 2.07
CA THR A 111 -15.80 -18.42 0.63
C THR A 111 -16.39 -17.22 -0.11
N TYR A 112 -15.71 -16.80 -1.18
CA TYR A 112 -16.26 -15.84 -2.13
C TYR A 112 -17.50 -16.45 -2.78
N ALA A 113 -18.67 -15.89 -2.50
CA ALA A 113 -19.93 -16.43 -3.03
C ALA A 113 -20.06 -16.27 -4.56
N ASP A 114 -19.26 -15.37 -5.17
CA ASP A 114 -19.37 -15.00 -6.59
C ASP A 114 -18.02 -14.67 -7.27
N GLY A 115 -16.89 -15.00 -6.63
CA GLY A 115 -15.54 -14.83 -7.22
C GLY A 115 -15.05 -13.38 -7.37
N GLY A 116 -15.79 -12.41 -6.85
CA GLY A 116 -15.41 -11.00 -6.89
C GLY A 116 -14.36 -10.63 -5.83
N PRO A 117 -13.49 -9.65 -6.09
CA PRO A 117 -12.53 -9.18 -5.11
C PRO A 117 -13.24 -8.56 -3.92
N ILE A 118 -12.91 -9.00 -2.69
CA ILE A 118 -13.43 -8.37 -1.47
C ILE A 118 -12.79 -6.99 -1.35
N ASP A 119 -13.63 -5.98 -1.22
CA ASP A 119 -13.22 -4.64 -0.83
C ASP A 119 -13.29 -4.53 0.69
N ASP A 120 -12.26 -3.92 1.32
CA ASP A 120 -12.12 -3.84 2.78
C ASP A 120 -12.04 -5.23 3.46
N VAL A 121 -10.95 -5.94 3.17
CA VAL A 121 -10.70 -7.27 3.74
C VAL A 121 -10.62 -7.22 5.27
N VAL A 122 -9.91 -6.22 5.81
CA VAL A 122 -9.75 -6.03 7.26
C VAL A 122 -11.09 -5.82 7.98
N GLY A 123 -11.99 -5.02 7.39
CA GLY A 123 -13.30 -4.75 8.00
C GLY A 123 -14.30 -5.89 7.86
N LYS A 124 -14.14 -6.75 6.86
CA LYS A 124 -15.10 -7.84 6.55
C LYS A 124 -14.66 -9.22 7.01
N VAL A 125 -13.39 -9.39 7.36
CA VAL A 125 -12.80 -10.67 7.80
C VAL A 125 -12.24 -10.51 9.22
N PRO A 126 -13.08 -10.63 10.28
CA PRO A 126 -12.68 -10.31 11.65
C PRO A 126 -11.50 -11.11 12.19
N ASP A 127 -11.35 -12.36 11.73
CA ASP A 127 -10.29 -13.28 12.16
C ASP A 127 -8.95 -13.05 11.43
N LEU A 128 -8.91 -12.13 10.46
CA LEU A 128 -7.70 -11.78 9.75
C LEU A 128 -7.05 -10.54 10.40
N SER A 129 -5.97 -10.76 11.15
CA SER A 129 -5.35 -9.69 11.91
C SER A 129 -4.67 -8.64 11.01
N TRP A 130 -4.75 -7.38 11.43
CA TRP A 130 -4.06 -6.26 10.81
C TRP A 130 -2.56 -6.50 10.71
N GLU A 131 -1.97 -6.96 11.81
CA GLU A 131 -0.53 -7.23 11.94
C GLU A 131 -0.08 -8.28 10.91
N LYS A 132 -0.85 -9.37 10.75
CA LYS A 132 -0.55 -10.39 9.77
C LYS A 132 -0.61 -9.87 8.33
N LEU A 133 -1.56 -8.99 8.03
CA LEU A 133 -1.67 -8.38 6.70
C LEU A 133 -0.54 -7.38 6.42
N THR A 134 -0.14 -6.57 7.42
CA THR A 134 0.96 -5.62 7.25
C THR A 134 2.29 -6.33 7.08
N GLU A 135 2.56 -7.36 7.89
CA GLU A 135 3.76 -8.18 7.77
C GLU A 135 3.85 -8.87 6.41
N GLU A 136 2.75 -9.48 5.95
CA GLU A 136 2.73 -10.28 4.73
C GLU A 136 2.78 -9.43 3.45
N PHE A 137 2.02 -8.32 3.38
CA PHE A 137 1.85 -7.54 2.15
C PHE A 137 2.60 -6.21 2.12
N LEU A 138 2.93 -5.64 3.27
CA LEU A 138 3.72 -4.40 3.35
C LEU A 138 5.15 -4.66 3.82
N ARG A 139 5.41 -5.84 4.39
CA ARG A 139 6.72 -6.25 4.91
C ARG A 139 7.26 -5.32 6.01
N THR A 140 6.35 -4.78 6.80
CA THR A 140 6.61 -3.83 7.89
C THR A 140 6.05 -4.31 9.22
#